data_8c56b2ca4ad9528bcc9e2fc1cae8632d
#
_entry.id   8c56b2ca4ad9528bcc9e2fc1cae8632d
#
_cell.length_a   1.000
_cell.length_b   1.000
_cell.length_c   1.000
_cell.angle_alpha   90.00
_cell.angle_beta   90.00
_cell.angle_gamma   90.00
#
_symmetry.space_group_name_H-M   'P 1'
#
loop_
_entity.id
_entity.type
_entity.pdbx_description
1 polymer ?
#
loop_
_entity_poly.entity_id
_entity_poly.type
_entity_poly.pdbx_seq_one_letter_code
_entity_poly.pdbx_strand_id
1 'polypeptide(L)'
;MGQVISLEAYRARRDPFTAVARLDIAVARLDPLVRHSPGRLQADVERELLRIAGEVSAGRPAEAAERAERLADRLEHPAAHG
;
A
#
# COMPACT_ATOMS: atom_id res chain seq x y z
N MET A 1 31.44 -8.49 7.29
CA MET A 1 30.65 -7.61 8.15
C MET A 1 29.51 -6.95 7.40
N GLY A 2 29.83 -6.29 6.26
CA GLY A 2 28.80 -5.66 5.44
C GLY A 2 27.78 -6.63 4.89
N GLN A 3 28.17 -7.87 4.70
CA GLN A 3 27.27 -8.91 4.19
C GLN A 3 26.15 -9.23 5.18
N VAL A 4 26.45 -9.18 6.47
CA VAL A 4 25.44 -9.43 7.51
C VAL A 4 24.36 -8.34 7.45
N ILE A 5 24.78 -7.08 7.31
CA ILE A 5 23.86 -5.95 7.20
C ILE A 5 23.03 -6.07 5.94
N SER A 6 23.66 -6.42 4.82
CA SER A 6 22.96 -6.61 3.55
C SER A 6 21.93 -7.73 3.63
N LEU A 7 22.29 -8.79 4.34
CA LEU A 7 21.41 -9.94 4.51
C LEU A 7 20.18 -9.56 5.33
N GLU A 8 20.36 -8.75 6.36
CA GLU A 8 19.25 -8.27 7.17
C GLU A 8 18.32 -7.38 6.36
N ALA A 9 18.87 -6.47 5.55
CA ALA A 9 18.08 -5.62 4.69
C ALA A 9 17.30 -6.43 3.65
N TYR A 10 17.94 -7.45 3.08
CA TYR A 10 17.31 -8.35 2.14
C TYR A 10 16.18 -9.13 2.81
N ARG A 11 16.43 -9.62 4.01
CA ARG A 11 15.45 -10.37 4.78
C ARG A 11 14.25 -9.51 5.15
N ALA A 12 14.50 -8.27 5.57
CA ALA A 12 13.45 -7.34 5.91
C ALA A 12 12.53 -7.05 4.72
N ARG A 13 13.11 -6.91 3.53
CA ARG A 13 12.32 -6.67 2.32
C ARG A 13 11.47 -7.86 1.93
N ARG A 14 11.92 -9.06 2.22
CA ARG A 14 11.24 -10.30 1.86
C ARG A 14 10.38 -10.85 2.97
N ASP A 15 10.52 -10.29 4.16
CA ASP A 15 9.77 -10.75 5.31
C ASP A 15 8.28 -10.42 5.12
N PRO A 16 7.41 -11.43 5.01
CA PRO A 16 5.97 -11.17 4.85
C PRO A 16 5.38 -10.45 6.06
N PHE A 17 5.98 -10.64 7.23
CA PHE A 17 5.52 -9.95 8.43
C PHE A 17 5.73 -8.43 8.30
N THR A 18 6.89 -8.02 7.80
CA THR A 18 7.17 -6.61 7.54
C THR A 18 6.23 -6.03 6.48
N ALA A 19 5.98 -6.79 5.43
CA ALA A 19 5.08 -6.38 4.37
C ALA A 19 3.65 -6.22 4.89
N VAL A 20 3.20 -7.13 5.74
CA VAL A 20 1.87 -7.05 6.34
C VAL A 20 1.77 -5.82 7.24
N ALA A 21 2.80 -5.52 8.02
CA ALA A 21 2.82 -4.33 8.86
C ALA A 21 2.73 -3.06 8.03
N ARG A 22 3.48 -2.99 6.91
CA ARG A 22 3.40 -1.87 5.99
C ARG A 22 1.99 -1.72 5.41
N LEU A 23 1.41 -2.84 5.04
CA LEU A 23 0.07 -2.86 4.48
C LEU A 23 -0.95 -2.34 5.51
N ASP A 24 -0.85 -2.78 6.75
CA ASP A 24 -1.74 -2.32 7.82
C ASP A 24 -1.65 -0.81 8.01
N ILE A 25 -0.44 -0.27 8.01
CA ILE A 25 -0.23 1.16 8.14
C ILE A 25 -0.83 1.90 6.94
N ALA A 26 -0.61 1.39 5.74
CA ALA A 26 -1.11 2.02 4.52
C ALA A 26 -2.65 2.00 4.48
N VAL A 27 -3.26 0.89 4.89
CA VAL A 27 -4.72 0.77 4.95
C VAL A 27 -5.29 1.74 5.98
N ALA A 28 -4.64 1.87 7.13
CA ALA A 28 -5.05 2.84 8.15
C ALA A 28 -4.99 4.28 7.62
N ARG A 29 -3.96 4.59 6.83
CA ARG A 29 -3.86 5.89 6.15
C ARG A 29 -5.00 6.10 5.16
N LEU A 30 -5.34 5.05 4.42
CA LEU A 30 -6.36 5.11 3.37
C LEU A 30 -7.75 5.38 3.92
N ASP A 31 -8.08 4.84 5.08
CA ASP A 31 -9.44 4.89 5.59
C ASP A 31 -10.03 6.30 5.61
N PRO A 32 -9.40 7.31 6.26
CA PRO A 32 -9.94 8.66 6.22
C PRO A 32 -9.87 9.30 4.83
N LEU A 33 -8.87 8.97 4.04
CA LEU A 33 -8.72 9.52 2.70
C LEU A 33 -9.84 9.07 1.78
N VAL A 34 -10.22 7.80 1.87
CA VAL A 34 -11.31 7.24 1.07
C VAL A 34 -12.64 7.86 1.48
N ARG A 35 -12.86 8.05 2.78
CA ARG A 35 -14.09 8.65 3.29
C ARG A 35 -14.29 10.08 2.79
N HIS A 36 -13.19 10.80 2.58
CA HIS A 36 -13.24 12.19 2.17
C HIS A 36 -12.96 12.40 0.68
N SER A 37 -12.83 11.32 -0.08
CA SER A 37 -12.56 11.44 -1.51
C SER A 37 -13.79 11.91 -2.25
N PRO A 38 -13.61 12.71 -3.34
CA PRO A 38 -14.74 13.12 -4.17
C PRO A 38 -15.45 11.92 -4.79
N GLY A 39 -16.77 12.03 -4.95
CA GLY A 39 -17.58 10.95 -5.53
C GLY A 39 -17.11 10.52 -6.91
N ARG A 40 -16.57 11.44 -7.70
CA ARG A 40 -16.06 11.15 -9.04
C ARG A 40 -14.87 10.19 -9.04
N LEU A 41 -14.14 10.10 -7.92
CA LEU A 41 -12.99 9.21 -7.79
C LEU A 41 -13.36 7.88 -7.14
N GLN A 42 -14.58 7.74 -6.69
CA GLN A 42 -14.99 6.59 -5.90
C GLN A 42 -14.85 5.27 -6.64
N ALA A 43 -15.22 5.26 -7.93
CA ALA A 43 -15.11 4.05 -8.75
C ALA A 43 -13.64 3.63 -8.91
N ASP A 44 -12.75 4.59 -9.13
CA ASP A 44 -11.33 4.31 -9.26
C ASP A 44 -10.74 3.81 -7.95
N VAL A 45 -11.14 4.43 -6.84
CA VAL A 45 -10.70 4.04 -5.51
C VAL A 45 -11.15 2.60 -5.22
N GLU A 46 -12.42 2.29 -5.48
CA GLU A 46 -12.95 0.95 -5.26
C GLU A 46 -12.21 -0.10 -6.08
N ARG A 47 -11.94 0.22 -7.34
CA ARG A 47 -11.19 -0.69 -8.21
C ARG A 47 -9.80 -0.96 -7.66
N GLU A 48 -9.13 0.08 -7.21
CA GLU A 48 -7.78 -0.08 -6.65
C GLU A 48 -7.82 -0.87 -5.33
N LEU A 49 -8.82 -0.62 -4.49
CA LEU A 49 -8.99 -1.39 -3.26
C LEU A 49 -9.21 -2.87 -3.55
N LEU A 50 -9.96 -3.19 -4.60
CA LEU A 50 -10.15 -4.58 -5.02
C LEU A 50 -8.85 -5.22 -5.48
N ARG A 51 -8.00 -4.46 -6.16
CA ARG A 51 -6.68 -4.95 -6.58
C ARG A 51 -5.79 -5.21 -5.38
N ILE A 52 -5.82 -4.32 -4.39
CA ILE A 52 -5.08 -4.50 -3.15
C ILE A 52 -5.53 -5.78 -2.45
N ALA A 53 -6.85 -5.97 -2.33
CA ALA A 53 -7.41 -7.18 -1.74
C ALA A 53 -7.00 -8.43 -2.52
N GLY A 54 -6.99 -8.34 -3.84
CA GLY A 54 -6.55 -9.44 -4.70
C GLY A 54 -5.10 -9.83 -4.47
N GLU A 55 -4.23 -8.84 -4.29
CA GLU A 55 -2.82 -9.10 -4.00
C GLU A 55 -2.66 -9.79 -2.65
N VAL A 56 -3.40 -9.34 -1.64
CA VAL A 56 -3.38 -9.98 -0.32
C VAL A 56 -3.83 -11.44 -0.44
N SER A 57 -4.93 -11.68 -1.13
CA SER A 57 -5.47 -13.03 -1.32
C SER A 57 -4.52 -13.94 -2.09
N ALA A 58 -3.74 -13.35 -3.00
CA ALA A 58 -2.75 -14.09 -3.77
C ALA A 58 -1.45 -14.33 -3.01
N GLY A 59 -1.35 -13.87 -1.76
CA GLY A 59 -0.16 -14.04 -0.96
C GLY A 59 0.95 -13.08 -1.33
N ARG A 60 0.60 -11.87 -1.78
CA ARG A 60 1.56 -10.83 -2.17
C ARG A 60 1.39 -9.56 -1.33
N PRO A 61 1.64 -9.63 -0.03
CA PRO A 61 1.41 -8.47 0.84
C PRO A 61 2.32 -7.29 0.51
N ALA A 62 3.52 -7.52 -0.02
CA ALA A 62 4.41 -6.43 -0.39
C ALA A 62 3.84 -5.60 -1.54
N GLU A 63 3.31 -6.26 -2.57
CA GLU A 63 2.66 -5.59 -3.69
C GLU A 63 1.41 -4.87 -3.23
N ALA A 64 0.65 -5.50 -2.34
CA ALA A 64 -0.54 -4.87 -1.77
C ALA A 64 -0.18 -3.59 -1.02
N ALA A 65 0.87 -3.64 -0.22
CA ALA A 65 1.34 -2.47 0.53
C ALA A 65 1.77 -1.33 -0.40
N GLU A 66 2.51 -1.67 -1.47
CA GLU A 66 2.93 -0.66 -2.44
C GLU A 66 1.75 0.00 -3.13
N ARG A 67 0.74 -0.78 -3.51
CA ARG A 67 -0.47 -0.23 -4.14
C ARG A 67 -1.22 0.66 -3.17
N ALA A 68 -1.35 0.23 -1.93
CA ALA A 68 -2.05 1.01 -0.91
C ALA A 68 -1.32 2.33 -0.64
N GLU A 69 0.00 2.30 -0.56
CA GLU A 69 0.81 3.50 -0.35
C GLU A 69 0.66 4.49 -1.51
N ARG A 70 0.70 3.98 -2.74
CA ARG A 70 0.52 4.82 -3.92
C ARG A 70 -0.86 5.44 -3.98
N LEU A 71 -1.88 4.67 -3.63
CA LEU A 71 -3.24 5.19 -3.60
C LEU A 71 -3.37 6.28 -2.55
N ALA A 72 -2.80 6.06 -1.36
CA ALA A 72 -2.82 7.07 -0.30
C ALA A 72 -2.12 8.35 -0.73
N ASP A 73 -0.96 8.23 -1.39
CA ASP A 73 -0.24 9.40 -1.90
C ASP A 73 -1.07 10.18 -2.90
N ARG A 74 -1.75 9.49 -3.82
CA ARG A 74 -2.61 10.14 -4.81
C ARG A 74 -3.76 10.87 -4.16
N LEU A 75 -4.35 10.29 -3.13
CA LEU A 75 -5.49 10.90 -2.45
C LEU A 75 -5.07 12.05 -1.54
N GLU A 76 -3.86 11.98 -0.98
CA GLU A 76 -3.34 13.07 -0.16
C GLU A 76 -2.88 14.26 -0.99
N HIS A 77 -2.49 14.03 -2.24
CA HIS A 77 -1.95 15.07 -3.11
C HIS A 77 -2.68 15.09 -4.45
N PRO A 78 -4.01 15.29 -4.45
CA PRO A 78 -4.76 15.23 -5.71
C PRO A 78 -4.35 16.30 -6.72
N ALA A 79 -3.92 17.46 -6.24
CA ALA A 79 -3.49 18.55 -7.12
C ALA A 79 -2.21 18.20 -7.89
N ALA A 80 -1.35 17.35 -7.32
CA ALA A 80 -0.12 16.94 -7.95
C ALA A 80 -0.37 16.02 -9.15
N HIS A 81 -1.53 15.40 -9.21
CA HIS A 81 -1.90 14.46 -10.26
C HIS A 81 -2.99 14.99 -11.18
N GLY A 82 -3.50 16.15 -10.82
CA GLY A 82 -4.56 16.79 -11.56
C GLY A 82 -4.07 17.52 -12.73
#